data_e9ddae7acff4bc63707243369dc8df44
#
_entry.id   e9ddae7acff4bc63707243369dc8df44
#
_cell.length_a   1.000
_cell.length_b   1.000
_cell.length_c   1.000
_cell.angle_alpha   90.00
_cell.angle_beta   90.00
_cell.angle_gamma   90.00
#
_symmetry.space_group_name_H-M   'P 1'
#
loop_
_entity.id
_entity.type
_entity.pdbx_description
1 polymer ?
#
loop_
_entity_poly.entity_id
_entity_poly.type
_entity_poly.pdbx_seq_one_letter_code
_entity_poly.pdbx_strand_id
1 'polypeptide(L)'
;MSEIMRMDSVQQYNDYFGVETLHPLVSVIDGSKAKPLRFCRKLYNVYAVLLKDAECVSLKYGRSIYDYQKGTMLFIAPGQVMGSEDDGLLHQPEGWVLVFHPEFIRGTPLASILKEYSYFSYSSSEALHLSERERTVVVDCLKDIAEELCHPIDKHSHALIADGIKLLLDRCIRFYDRQFVTRETLNSDLLTRFESLLYEYFHSSDPLDHGIPTVQWCADKLCLSPNYFSDLVKKETGMSALKHIQQQALEVAPTPSASRIPSISQDGSGI
;
A
#
# COMPACT_ATOMS: atom_id res chain seq x y z
N MET A 1 -16.26 -6.74 21.64
CA MET A 1 -15.70 -6.24 20.36
C MET A 1 -15.57 -4.74 20.51
N SER A 2 -14.35 -4.19 20.41
CA SER A 2 -14.15 -2.75 20.46
C SER A 2 -14.88 -2.09 19.29
N GLU A 3 -15.63 -1.05 19.58
CA GLU A 3 -16.40 -0.28 18.60
C GLU A 3 -15.41 0.35 17.58
N ILE A 4 -15.70 0.21 16.29
CA ILE A 4 -14.88 0.81 15.22
C ILE A 4 -15.42 2.23 15.01
N MET A 5 -14.59 3.24 15.28
CA MET A 5 -14.92 4.64 15.04
C MET A 5 -14.89 4.95 13.54
N ARG A 6 -15.93 5.64 13.03
CA ARG A 6 -15.97 6.07 11.63
C ARG A 6 -15.35 7.47 11.48
N MET A 7 -14.56 7.62 10.44
CA MET A 7 -13.94 8.88 10.01
C MET A 7 -14.45 9.25 8.63
N ASP A 8 -15.66 9.80 8.58
CA ASP A 8 -16.38 10.09 7.34
C ASP A 8 -16.04 11.47 6.74
N SER A 9 -15.42 12.35 7.53
CA SER A 9 -15.06 13.71 7.10
C SER A 9 -13.75 14.20 7.75
N VAL A 10 -13.18 15.23 7.15
CA VAL A 10 -12.02 15.95 7.71
C VAL A 10 -12.37 16.61 9.03
N GLN A 11 -13.59 17.15 9.16
CA GLN A 11 -14.07 17.73 10.42
C GLN A 11 -14.04 16.73 11.57
N GLN A 12 -14.61 15.51 11.38
CA GLN A 12 -14.59 14.47 12.40
C GLN A 12 -13.15 14.05 12.79
N TYR A 13 -12.25 14.04 11.81
CA TYR A 13 -10.86 13.75 12.06
C TYR A 13 -10.21 14.85 12.92
N ASN A 14 -10.43 16.11 12.59
CA ASN A 14 -9.93 17.25 13.35
C ASN A 14 -10.50 17.31 14.79
N ASP A 15 -11.80 17.05 14.95
CA ASP A 15 -12.46 16.98 16.27
C ASP A 15 -11.83 15.89 17.15
N TYR A 16 -11.50 14.74 16.56
CA TYR A 16 -10.83 13.64 17.25
C TYR A 16 -9.45 14.07 17.77
N PHE A 17 -8.68 14.82 16.99
CA PHE A 17 -7.37 15.36 17.40
C PHE A 17 -7.47 16.66 18.19
N GLY A 18 -8.64 17.28 18.26
CA GLY A 18 -8.89 18.57 18.96
C GLY A 18 -8.19 19.74 18.29
N VAL A 19 -8.15 19.74 16.95
CA VAL A 19 -7.58 20.81 16.14
C VAL A 19 -8.68 21.54 15.35
N GLU A 20 -8.42 22.80 14.99
CA GLU A 20 -9.35 23.61 14.21
C GLU A 20 -9.43 23.12 12.77
N THR A 21 -10.63 23.21 12.16
CA THR A 21 -10.85 22.89 10.75
C THR A 21 -10.75 24.14 9.90
N LEU A 22 -9.59 24.33 9.27
CA LEU A 22 -9.31 25.46 8.38
C LEU A 22 -9.93 25.28 6.99
N HIS A 23 -9.99 24.01 6.50
CA HIS A 23 -10.57 23.67 5.20
C HIS A 23 -11.46 22.43 5.33
N PRO A 24 -12.67 22.41 4.74
CA PRO A 24 -13.63 21.33 4.96
C PRO A 24 -13.20 19.97 4.39
N LEU A 25 -12.33 19.96 3.39
CA LEU A 25 -11.93 18.75 2.65
C LEU A 25 -10.46 18.35 2.80
N VAL A 26 -9.62 19.16 3.44
CA VAL A 26 -8.19 18.88 3.66
C VAL A 26 -7.77 19.38 5.03
N SER A 27 -6.91 18.64 5.72
CA SER A 27 -6.27 19.08 6.94
C SER A 27 -4.85 18.49 7.05
N VAL A 28 -3.94 19.29 7.64
CA VAL A 28 -2.61 18.85 8.06
C VAL A 28 -2.53 19.06 9.57
N ILE A 29 -2.20 18.00 10.29
CA ILE A 29 -2.16 17.99 11.75
C ILE A 29 -0.73 17.71 12.21
N ASP A 30 -0.18 18.64 12.99
CA ASP A 30 1.01 18.42 13.79
C ASP A 30 0.60 17.71 15.09
N GLY A 31 0.98 16.46 15.25
CA GLY A 31 0.61 15.65 16.41
C GLY A 31 1.05 16.26 17.74
N SER A 32 2.16 17.00 17.76
CA SER A 32 2.65 17.66 18.97
C SER A 32 1.70 18.76 19.49
N LYS A 33 0.85 19.30 18.63
CA LYS A 33 -0.15 20.33 18.93
C LYS A 33 -1.56 19.77 19.16
N ALA A 34 -1.74 18.47 18.90
CA ALA A 34 -3.02 17.80 19.13
C ALA A 34 -3.25 17.51 20.62
N LYS A 35 -4.50 17.28 21.00
CA LYS A 35 -4.81 16.83 22.36
C LYS A 35 -4.37 15.36 22.56
N PRO A 36 -4.00 14.94 23.78
CA PRO A 36 -3.85 13.52 24.10
C PRO A 36 -5.15 12.76 23.80
N LEU A 37 -5.04 11.59 23.19
CA LEU A 37 -6.19 10.79 22.74
C LEU A 37 -5.99 9.32 23.10
N ARG A 38 -7.10 8.58 23.17
CA ARG A 38 -7.08 7.13 23.25
C ARG A 38 -6.97 6.52 21.87
N PHE A 39 -6.20 5.46 21.76
CA PHE A 39 -6.16 4.69 20.53
C PHE A 39 -7.48 3.96 20.32
N CYS A 40 -7.88 3.85 19.06
CA CYS A 40 -9.04 3.06 18.65
C CYS A 40 -8.87 2.61 17.20
N ARG A 41 -9.60 1.58 16.84
CA ARG A 41 -9.73 1.17 15.44
C ARG A 41 -10.66 2.13 14.72
N LYS A 42 -10.25 2.60 13.54
CA LYS A 42 -10.99 3.57 12.73
C LYS A 42 -11.26 3.01 11.35
N LEU A 43 -12.49 3.17 10.87
CA LEU A 43 -12.85 3.02 9.47
C LEU A 43 -12.69 4.39 8.80
N TYR A 44 -11.78 4.47 7.86
CA TYR A 44 -11.51 5.71 7.14
C TYR A 44 -12.35 5.79 5.88
N ASN A 45 -13.12 6.86 5.70
CA ASN A 45 -13.77 7.23 4.43
C ASN A 45 -13.09 8.45 3.77
N VAL A 46 -11.94 8.81 4.29
CA VAL A 46 -11.03 9.83 3.79
C VAL A 46 -9.66 9.20 3.49
N TYR A 47 -8.85 9.82 2.66
CA TYR A 47 -7.43 9.49 2.54
C TYR A 47 -6.68 10.04 3.73
N ALA A 48 -5.75 9.26 4.27
CA ALA A 48 -4.85 9.74 5.30
C ALA A 48 -3.40 9.29 5.02
N VAL A 49 -2.47 10.22 5.22
CA VAL A 49 -1.02 9.99 5.16
C VAL A 49 -0.46 10.34 6.52
N LEU A 50 0.07 9.34 7.21
CA LEU A 50 0.60 9.48 8.56
C LEU A 50 2.13 9.37 8.52
N LEU A 51 2.81 10.37 9.07
CA LEU A 51 4.22 10.29 9.42
C LEU A 51 4.31 10.09 10.94
N LYS A 52 4.83 8.96 11.36
CA LYS A 52 5.02 8.63 12.78
C LYS A 52 6.45 8.91 13.20
N ASP A 53 6.62 9.69 14.25
CA ASP A 53 7.91 10.10 14.82
C ASP A 53 8.22 9.43 16.15
N ALA A 54 7.24 8.81 16.79
CA ALA A 54 7.44 8.06 18.02
C ALA A 54 8.01 6.66 17.72
N GLU A 55 8.85 6.17 18.60
CA GLU A 55 9.09 4.73 18.73
C GLU A 55 7.78 4.11 19.22
N CYS A 56 6.97 3.62 18.31
CA CYS A 56 5.66 3.12 18.67
C CYS A 56 5.76 1.80 19.41
N VAL A 57 5.17 1.77 20.59
CA VAL A 57 4.68 0.53 21.21
C VAL A 57 3.93 -0.26 20.14
N SER A 58 4.33 -1.50 19.94
CA SER A 58 3.88 -2.47 18.95
C SER A 58 2.43 -2.29 18.52
N LEU A 59 2.19 -1.81 17.30
CA LEU A 59 0.88 -1.88 16.66
C LEU A 59 0.62 -3.33 16.28
N LYS A 60 -0.31 -3.97 16.97
CA LYS A 60 -0.80 -5.29 16.58
C LYS A 60 -1.69 -5.12 15.34
N TYR A 61 -1.26 -5.66 14.23
CA TYR A 61 -2.11 -5.87 13.06
C TYR A 61 -2.23 -7.37 12.84
N GLY A 62 -3.39 -7.93 13.11
CA GLY A 62 -3.60 -9.39 13.10
C GLY A 62 -2.68 -10.11 14.08
N ARG A 63 -1.86 -11.05 13.62
CA ARG A 63 -0.92 -11.84 14.42
C ARG A 63 0.50 -11.29 14.46
N SER A 64 0.80 -10.22 13.74
CA SER A 64 2.15 -9.69 13.61
C SER A 64 2.36 -8.44 14.45
N ILE A 65 3.46 -8.39 15.19
CA ILE A 65 3.93 -7.24 15.97
C ILE A 65 4.95 -6.51 15.10
N TYR A 66 4.72 -5.21 14.85
CA TYR A 66 5.63 -4.40 14.03
C TYR A 66 6.27 -3.31 14.91
N ASP A 67 7.58 -3.25 14.80
CA ASP A 67 8.42 -2.25 15.46
C ASP A 67 8.55 -1.04 14.51
N TYR A 68 7.75 0.01 14.77
CA TYR A 68 7.84 1.24 13.99
C TYR A 68 8.99 2.09 14.52
N GLN A 69 9.98 2.29 13.69
CA GLN A 69 11.04 3.26 13.95
C GLN A 69 10.56 4.69 13.65
N LYS A 70 11.25 5.70 14.21
CA LYS A 70 11.02 7.10 13.84
C LYS A 70 11.12 7.30 12.33
N GLY A 71 10.24 8.15 11.78
CA GLY A 71 10.20 8.40 10.34
C GLY A 71 9.48 7.32 9.54
N THR A 72 8.49 6.64 10.11
CA THR A 72 7.67 5.67 9.39
C THR A 72 6.41 6.31 8.83
N MET A 73 6.15 6.12 7.52
CA MET A 73 4.93 6.59 6.86
C MET A 73 3.96 5.46 6.58
N LEU A 74 2.68 5.77 6.79
CA LEU A 74 1.54 4.92 6.48
C LEU A 74 0.57 5.67 5.57
N PHE A 75 -0.03 4.95 4.63
CA PHE A 75 -0.98 5.48 3.66
C PHE A 75 -2.30 4.72 3.79
N ILE A 76 -3.39 5.44 3.95
CA ILE A 76 -4.72 4.87 4.19
C ILE A 76 -5.66 5.38 3.12
N ALA A 77 -6.30 4.47 2.39
CA ALA A 77 -7.34 4.79 1.44
C ALA A 77 -8.73 4.70 2.08
N PRO A 78 -9.75 5.36 1.51
CA PRO A 78 -11.14 5.19 1.92
C PRO A 78 -11.57 3.73 1.91
N GLY A 79 -12.35 3.32 2.92
CA GLY A 79 -12.82 1.95 3.13
C GLY A 79 -11.89 1.07 3.97
N GLN A 80 -10.71 1.53 4.32
CA GLN A 80 -9.78 0.75 5.15
C GLN A 80 -10.03 0.96 6.65
N VAL A 81 -9.80 -0.12 7.40
CA VAL A 81 -9.82 -0.09 8.87
C VAL A 81 -8.39 -0.14 9.39
N MET A 82 -7.99 0.88 10.14
CA MET A 82 -6.67 0.94 10.76
C MET A 82 -6.76 1.48 12.20
N GLY A 83 -5.76 1.16 12.99
CA GLY A 83 -5.63 1.59 14.38
C GLY A 83 -5.32 0.43 15.31
N SER A 84 -5.12 0.73 16.58
CA SER A 84 -4.90 -0.24 17.66
C SER A 84 -6.13 -0.37 18.54
N GLU A 85 -6.15 -1.41 19.35
CA GLU A 85 -7.14 -1.52 20.43
C GLU A 85 -6.87 -0.47 21.50
N ASP A 86 -7.94 -0.02 22.17
CA ASP A 86 -7.84 0.90 23.29
C ASP A 86 -7.18 0.20 24.47
N ASP A 87 -6.04 0.71 24.90
CA ASP A 87 -5.32 0.24 26.11
C ASP A 87 -5.76 0.97 27.39
N GLY A 88 -6.76 1.87 27.28
CA GLY A 88 -7.30 2.66 28.36
C GLY A 88 -6.46 3.89 28.74
N LEU A 89 -5.33 4.12 28.05
CA LEU A 89 -4.42 5.25 28.33
C LEU A 89 -4.60 6.38 27.32
N LEU A 90 -4.22 7.58 27.74
CA LEU A 90 -4.12 8.75 26.85
C LEU A 90 -2.69 8.82 26.31
N HIS A 91 -2.58 8.91 24.99
CA HIS A 91 -1.31 9.03 24.27
C HIS A 91 -1.22 10.39 23.60
N GLN A 92 -0.07 11.05 23.74
CA GLN A 92 0.22 12.24 22.96
C GLN A 92 0.58 11.79 21.53
N PRO A 93 -0.14 12.24 20.49
CA PRO A 93 0.26 11.96 19.12
C PRO A 93 1.63 12.61 18.83
N GLU A 94 2.46 11.89 18.09
CA GLU A 94 3.74 12.41 17.59
C GLU A 94 3.81 12.22 16.08
N GLY A 95 4.45 13.18 15.39
CA GLY A 95 4.55 13.19 13.94
C GLY A 95 3.47 14.03 13.27
N TRP A 96 3.16 13.71 12.03
CA TRP A 96 2.29 14.51 11.17
C TRP A 96 1.20 13.66 10.52
N VAL A 97 0.06 14.27 10.30
CA VAL A 97 -1.05 13.65 9.55
C VAL A 97 -1.53 14.63 8.48
N LEU A 98 -1.56 14.18 7.22
CA LEU A 98 -2.33 14.80 6.16
C LEU A 98 -3.61 13.97 5.97
N VAL A 99 -4.76 14.59 6.02
CA VAL A 99 -6.05 13.97 5.70
C VAL A 99 -6.75 14.77 4.62
N PHE A 100 -7.33 14.09 3.63
CA PHE A 100 -8.11 14.74 2.58
C PHE A 100 -9.28 13.88 2.11
N HIS A 101 -10.41 14.55 1.84
CA HIS A 101 -11.62 13.89 1.37
C HIS A 101 -11.53 13.57 -0.14
N PRO A 102 -12.08 12.45 -0.62
CA PRO A 102 -12.08 12.11 -2.06
C PRO A 102 -12.68 13.22 -2.96
N GLU A 103 -13.60 14.00 -2.45
CA GLU A 103 -14.19 15.12 -3.22
C GLU A 103 -13.18 16.24 -3.50
N PHE A 104 -12.20 16.44 -2.62
CA PHE A 104 -11.18 17.47 -2.82
C PHE A 104 -10.39 17.27 -4.10
N ILE A 105 -10.04 16.02 -4.40
CA ILE A 105 -9.23 15.70 -5.58
C ILE A 105 -10.05 15.57 -6.87
N ARG A 106 -11.39 15.56 -6.77
CA ARG A 106 -12.25 15.42 -7.95
C ARG A 106 -12.03 16.58 -8.93
N GLY A 107 -11.76 16.24 -10.21
CA GLY A 107 -11.47 17.24 -11.25
C GLY A 107 -10.02 17.75 -11.25
N THR A 108 -9.17 17.28 -10.37
CA THR A 108 -7.72 17.56 -10.39
C THR A 108 -6.93 16.46 -11.12
N PRO A 109 -5.72 16.76 -11.62
CA PRO A 109 -4.80 15.74 -12.13
C PRO A 109 -4.48 14.65 -11.10
N LEU A 110 -4.50 14.99 -9.80
CA LEU A 110 -4.25 14.05 -8.71
C LEU A 110 -5.28 12.91 -8.69
N ALA A 111 -6.55 13.16 -9.02
CA ALA A 111 -7.59 12.13 -9.03
C ALA A 111 -7.31 10.98 -10.00
N SER A 112 -6.72 11.28 -11.16
CA SER A 112 -6.36 10.27 -12.17
C SER A 112 -5.12 9.48 -11.78
N ILE A 113 -4.15 10.13 -11.15
CA ILE A 113 -2.86 9.56 -10.77
C ILE A 113 -2.95 8.78 -9.45
N LEU A 114 -3.90 9.12 -8.56
CA LEU A 114 -3.98 8.54 -7.22
C LEU A 114 -4.09 7.00 -7.24
N LYS A 115 -4.68 6.43 -8.29
CA LYS A 115 -4.78 4.97 -8.48
C LYS A 115 -3.43 4.32 -8.80
N GLU A 116 -2.46 5.09 -9.25
CA GLU A 116 -1.11 4.62 -9.56
C GLU A 116 -0.23 4.53 -8.30
N TYR A 117 -0.65 5.19 -7.21
CA TYR A 117 0.04 5.10 -5.92
C TYR A 117 -0.35 3.81 -5.20
N SER A 118 0.23 2.68 -5.63
CA SER A 118 -0.03 1.32 -5.12
C SER A 118 0.09 1.19 -3.60
N TYR A 119 0.95 2.00 -3.00
CA TYR A 119 1.22 1.99 -1.55
C TYR A 119 0.03 2.39 -0.66
N PHE A 120 -1.04 2.99 -1.20
CA PHE A 120 -2.31 3.14 -0.47
C PHE A 120 -3.03 1.81 -0.23
N SER A 121 -2.58 0.75 -0.87
CA SER A 121 -3.11 -0.62 -0.71
C SER A 121 -2.12 -1.56 -0.03
N TYR A 122 -0.98 -1.04 0.44
CA TYR A 122 0.00 -1.82 1.19
C TYR A 122 -0.50 -2.10 2.61
N SER A 123 -0.05 -3.19 3.20
CA SER A 123 -0.29 -3.47 4.60
C SER A 123 0.59 -2.57 5.50
N SER A 124 0.22 -2.45 6.76
CA SER A 124 1.00 -1.65 7.72
C SER A 124 2.42 -2.20 7.95
N SER A 125 2.65 -3.49 7.69
CA SER A 125 3.96 -4.13 7.74
C SER A 125 4.89 -3.72 6.60
N GLU A 126 4.30 -3.18 5.54
CA GLU A 126 4.98 -2.72 4.34
C GLU A 126 5.15 -1.20 4.32
N ALA A 127 5.12 -0.59 5.50
CA ALA A 127 5.24 0.84 5.69
C ALA A 127 6.55 1.39 5.11
N LEU A 128 6.52 2.64 4.70
CA LEU A 128 7.70 3.34 4.20
C LEU A 128 8.55 3.84 5.38
N HIS A 129 9.80 3.42 5.43
CA HIS A 129 10.79 3.90 6.39
C HIS A 129 11.68 4.95 5.76
N LEU A 130 11.68 6.14 6.35
CA LEU A 130 12.41 7.30 5.86
C LEU A 130 13.80 7.40 6.52
N SER A 131 14.79 7.82 5.73
CA SER A 131 16.01 8.40 6.29
C SER A 131 15.72 9.79 6.88
N GLU A 132 16.60 10.30 7.74
CA GLU A 132 16.45 11.64 8.33
C GLU A 132 16.30 12.75 7.27
N ARG A 133 17.02 12.63 6.16
CA ARG A 133 16.91 13.58 5.03
C ARG A 133 15.55 13.49 4.34
N GLU A 134 15.04 12.28 4.12
CA GLU A 134 13.72 12.06 3.51
C GLU A 134 12.61 12.53 4.44
N ARG A 135 12.76 12.28 5.74
CA ARG A 135 11.84 12.78 6.76
C ARG A 135 11.75 14.30 6.74
N THR A 136 12.88 15.00 6.70
CA THR A 136 12.90 16.46 6.56
C THR A 136 12.12 16.93 5.35
N VAL A 137 12.35 16.30 4.19
CA VAL A 137 11.65 16.60 2.94
C VAL A 137 10.14 16.40 3.05
N VAL A 138 9.69 15.33 3.73
CA VAL A 138 8.26 15.06 3.96
C VAL A 138 7.65 16.11 4.87
N VAL A 139 8.32 16.43 5.99
CA VAL A 139 7.84 17.45 6.93
C VAL A 139 7.73 18.82 6.27
N ASP A 140 8.70 19.20 5.44
CA ASP A 140 8.65 20.47 4.72
C ASP A 140 7.45 20.52 3.76
N CYS A 141 7.18 19.44 2.99
CA CYS A 141 5.97 19.37 2.16
C CYS A 141 4.68 19.49 2.98
N LEU A 142 4.61 18.85 4.15
CA LEU A 142 3.42 18.94 5.01
C LEU A 142 3.25 20.34 5.57
N LYS A 143 4.34 21.03 5.92
CA LYS A 143 4.31 22.41 6.36
C LYS A 143 3.86 23.37 5.26
N ASP A 144 4.36 23.19 4.03
CA ASP A 144 3.95 24.01 2.88
C ASP A 144 2.43 23.89 2.63
N ILE A 145 1.88 22.66 2.71
CA ILE A 145 0.43 22.44 2.59
C ILE A 145 -0.31 23.10 3.77
N ALA A 146 0.21 22.96 5.00
CA ALA A 146 -0.41 23.54 6.19
C ALA A 146 -0.41 25.07 6.13
N GLU A 147 0.63 25.69 5.60
CA GLU A 147 0.72 27.14 5.40
C GLU A 147 -0.32 27.60 4.40
N GLU A 148 -0.47 26.93 3.26
CA GLU A 148 -1.50 27.24 2.26
C GLU A 148 -2.92 27.15 2.86
N LEU A 149 -3.18 26.18 3.73
CA LEU A 149 -4.47 26.04 4.43
C LEU A 149 -4.76 27.20 5.41
N CYS A 150 -3.75 27.93 5.87
CA CYS A 150 -3.90 29.10 6.72
C CYS A 150 -4.21 30.39 5.92
N HIS A 151 -3.96 30.40 4.61
CA HIS A 151 -4.29 31.56 3.78
C HIS A 151 -5.80 31.66 3.52
N PRO A 152 -6.34 32.87 3.30
CA PRO A 152 -7.72 33.02 2.84
C PRO A 152 -7.94 32.25 1.53
N ILE A 153 -9.01 31.46 1.48
CA ILE A 153 -9.33 30.66 0.30
C ILE A 153 -9.56 31.56 -0.91
N ASP A 154 -8.79 31.34 -1.97
CA ASP A 154 -8.93 32.02 -3.26
C ASP A 154 -9.05 31.02 -4.43
N LYS A 155 -9.07 31.53 -5.66
CA LYS A 155 -9.19 30.70 -6.87
C LYS A 155 -7.98 29.79 -7.14
N HIS A 156 -6.85 30.01 -6.46
CA HIS A 156 -5.61 29.25 -6.64
C HIS A 156 -5.41 28.22 -5.54
N SER A 157 -5.97 28.42 -4.35
CA SER A 157 -5.76 27.58 -3.16
C SER A 157 -6.02 26.10 -3.44
N HIS A 158 -7.12 25.79 -4.15
CA HIS A 158 -7.43 24.39 -4.50
C HIS A 158 -6.34 23.72 -5.33
N ALA A 159 -5.79 24.42 -6.34
CA ALA A 159 -4.72 23.88 -7.19
C ALA A 159 -3.41 23.75 -6.42
N LEU A 160 -3.02 24.77 -5.64
CA LEU A 160 -1.78 24.76 -4.86
C LEU A 160 -1.78 23.64 -3.82
N ILE A 161 -2.87 23.44 -3.10
CA ILE A 161 -2.99 22.34 -2.13
C ILE A 161 -2.93 20.99 -2.85
N ALA A 162 -3.64 20.81 -3.98
CA ALA A 162 -3.64 19.56 -4.74
C ALA A 162 -2.25 19.23 -5.30
N ASP A 163 -1.52 20.22 -5.80
CA ASP A 163 -0.15 20.08 -6.30
C ASP A 163 0.84 19.78 -5.16
N GLY A 164 0.68 20.39 -4.00
CA GLY A 164 1.42 20.07 -2.78
C GLY A 164 1.25 18.62 -2.34
N ILE A 165 0.00 18.15 -2.30
CA ILE A 165 -0.32 16.74 -2.00
C ILE A 165 0.32 15.82 -3.05
N LYS A 166 0.17 16.13 -4.32
CA LYS A 166 0.78 15.36 -5.40
C LYS A 166 2.30 15.28 -5.27
N LEU A 167 2.96 16.40 -5.01
CA LEU A 167 4.42 16.44 -4.83
C LEU A 167 4.88 15.56 -3.67
N LEU A 168 4.17 15.59 -2.53
CA LEU A 168 4.44 14.71 -1.40
C LEU A 168 4.34 13.24 -1.81
N LEU A 169 3.25 12.86 -2.48
CA LEU A 169 3.01 11.48 -2.90
C LEU A 169 4.04 11.00 -3.94
N ASP A 170 4.41 11.83 -4.91
CA ASP A 170 5.46 11.51 -5.90
C ASP A 170 6.83 11.28 -5.23
N ARG A 171 7.16 12.06 -4.19
CA ARG A 171 8.39 11.84 -3.40
C ARG A 171 8.36 10.49 -2.68
N CYS A 172 7.18 10.08 -2.17
CA CYS A 172 7.03 8.78 -1.50
C CYS A 172 7.28 7.60 -2.46
N ILE A 173 6.91 7.69 -3.75
CA ILE A 173 7.27 6.67 -4.75
C ILE A 173 8.80 6.49 -4.78
N ARG A 174 9.56 7.59 -4.89
CA ARG A 174 11.03 7.53 -4.93
C ARG A 174 11.62 6.94 -3.65
N PHE A 175 11.01 7.20 -2.50
CA PHE A 175 11.47 6.67 -1.22
C PHE A 175 11.16 5.17 -1.10
N TYR A 176 10.02 4.69 -1.61
CA TYR A 176 9.74 3.27 -1.75
C TYR A 176 10.71 2.60 -2.72
N ASP A 177 11.01 3.23 -3.85
CA ASP A 177 12.01 2.71 -4.80
C ASP A 177 13.37 2.53 -4.14
N ARG A 178 13.84 3.51 -3.35
CA ARG A 178 15.06 3.40 -2.56
C ARG A 178 14.93 2.26 -1.52
N GLN A 179 13.78 2.14 -0.83
CA GLN A 179 13.56 1.11 0.18
C GLN A 179 13.62 -0.29 -0.44
N PHE A 180 13.06 -0.52 -1.62
CA PHE A 180 13.19 -1.77 -2.34
C PHE A 180 14.67 -2.09 -2.65
N VAL A 181 15.44 -1.12 -3.15
CA VAL A 181 16.87 -1.33 -3.44
C VAL A 181 17.66 -1.62 -2.16
N THR A 182 17.41 -0.90 -1.06
CA THR A 182 18.18 -1.09 0.19
C THR A 182 17.81 -2.37 0.95
N ARG A 183 16.71 -3.03 0.59
CA ARG A 183 16.26 -4.31 1.12
C ARG A 183 16.54 -5.49 0.20
N GLU A 184 17.49 -5.36 -0.71
CA GLU A 184 17.80 -6.34 -1.75
C GLU A 184 17.93 -7.78 -1.21
N THR A 185 18.65 -7.99 -0.09
CA THR A 185 18.77 -9.33 0.53
C THR A 185 17.42 -9.90 0.95
N LEU A 186 16.57 -9.10 1.62
CA LEU A 186 15.24 -9.55 2.05
C LEU A 186 14.31 -9.79 0.87
N ASN A 187 14.42 -8.97 -0.17
CA ASN A 187 13.65 -9.10 -1.39
C ASN A 187 14.06 -10.36 -2.17
N SER A 188 15.36 -10.65 -2.25
CA SER A 188 15.88 -11.88 -2.86
C SER A 188 15.38 -13.13 -2.13
N ASP A 189 15.35 -13.12 -0.79
CA ASP A 189 14.78 -14.21 -0.01
C ASP A 189 13.28 -14.39 -0.28
N LEU A 190 12.54 -13.30 -0.40
CA LEU A 190 11.10 -13.33 -0.73
C LEU A 190 10.87 -13.87 -2.15
N LEU A 191 11.71 -13.47 -3.12
CA LEU A 191 11.64 -13.98 -4.48
C LEU A 191 11.94 -15.47 -4.53
N THR A 192 12.99 -15.94 -3.83
CA THR A 192 13.32 -17.37 -3.73
C THR A 192 12.17 -18.18 -3.11
N ARG A 193 11.53 -17.65 -2.07
CA ARG A 193 10.35 -18.27 -1.45
C ARG A 193 9.16 -18.31 -2.41
N PHE A 194 8.96 -17.26 -3.21
CA PHE A 194 7.91 -17.23 -4.23
C PHE A 194 8.15 -18.28 -5.32
N GLU A 195 9.36 -18.39 -5.83
CA GLU A 195 9.72 -19.38 -6.83
C GLU A 195 9.56 -20.80 -6.28
N SER A 196 9.99 -21.07 -5.04
CA SER A 196 9.77 -22.34 -4.36
C SER A 196 8.29 -22.65 -4.19
N LEU A 197 7.49 -21.67 -3.79
CA LEU A 197 6.04 -21.80 -3.65
C LEU A 197 5.37 -22.19 -4.98
N LEU A 198 5.77 -21.56 -6.09
CA LEU A 198 5.25 -21.90 -7.42
C LEU A 198 5.70 -23.30 -7.85
N TYR A 199 6.97 -23.65 -7.60
CA TYR A 199 7.49 -24.99 -7.90
C TYR A 199 6.69 -26.07 -7.15
N GLU A 200 6.50 -25.92 -5.84
CA GLU A 200 5.71 -26.85 -5.03
C GLU A 200 4.26 -26.94 -5.53
N TYR A 201 3.62 -25.81 -5.81
CA TYR A 201 2.26 -25.77 -6.31
C TYR A 201 2.10 -26.54 -7.61
N PHE A 202 2.93 -26.27 -8.62
CA PHE A 202 2.82 -26.89 -9.93
C PHE A 202 3.26 -28.36 -9.97
N HIS A 203 3.98 -28.84 -8.94
CA HIS A 203 4.35 -30.25 -8.80
C HIS A 203 3.46 -31.03 -7.83
N SER A 204 2.42 -30.42 -7.31
CA SER A 204 1.37 -31.05 -6.49
C SER A 204 0.13 -31.42 -7.32
N SER A 205 -0.95 -31.84 -6.65
CA SER A 205 -2.28 -32.01 -7.27
C SER A 205 -3.05 -30.69 -7.42
N ASP A 206 -2.60 -29.61 -6.77
CA ASP A 206 -3.33 -28.33 -6.70
C ASP A 206 -3.68 -27.73 -8.07
N PRO A 207 -2.81 -27.79 -9.11
CA PRO A 207 -3.15 -27.29 -10.43
C PRO A 207 -4.36 -27.99 -11.08
N LEU A 208 -4.59 -29.26 -10.77
CA LEU A 208 -5.70 -30.04 -11.29
C LEU A 208 -7.01 -29.67 -10.60
N ASP A 209 -6.94 -29.34 -9.31
CA ASP A 209 -8.09 -29.02 -8.48
C ASP A 209 -8.47 -27.55 -8.52
N HIS A 210 -7.50 -26.66 -8.60
CA HIS A 210 -7.64 -25.21 -8.42
C HIS A 210 -7.16 -24.36 -9.59
N GLY A 211 -6.51 -24.96 -10.61
CA GLY A 211 -5.98 -24.24 -11.78
C GLY A 211 -4.70 -23.46 -11.49
N ILE A 212 -4.49 -22.35 -12.19
CA ILE A 212 -3.30 -21.50 -12.03
C ILE A 212 -3.47 -20.63 -10.76
N PRO A 213 -2.48 -20.54 -9.86
CA PRO A 213 -2.59 -19.74 -8.65
C PRO A 213 -2.71 -18.25 -8.99
N THR A 214 -3.48 -17.52 -8.18
CA THR A 214 -3.64 -16.08 -8.34
C THR A 214 -2.51 -15.31 -7.65
N VAL A 215 -2.30 -14.05 -8.07
CA VAL A 215 -1.38 -13.13 -7.38
C VAL A 215 -1.77 -12.97 -5.91
N GLN A 216 -3.08 -12.88 -5.61
CA GLN A 216 -3.62 -12.82 -4.25
C GLN A 216 -3.19 -14.05 -3.43
N TRP A 217 -3.39 -15.25 -3.98
CA TRP A 217 -3.02 -16.49 -3.30
C TRP A 217 -1.52 -16.56 -2.96
N CYS A 218 -0.66 -16.16 -3.92
CA CYS A 218 0.79 -16.13 -3.70
C CYS A 218 1.16 -15.11 -2.60
N ALA A 219 0.59 -13.92 -2.66
CA ALA A 219 0.82 -12.86 -1.68
C ALA A 219 0.39 -13.30 -0.27
N ASP A 220 -0.79 -13.92 -0.13
CA ASP A 220 -1.30 -14.43 1.15
C ASP A 220 -0.36 -15.49 1.75
N LYS A 221 0.16 -16.40 0.92
CA LYS A 221 1.14 -17.43 1.35
C LYS A 221 2.46 -16.82 1.82
N LEU A 222 2.85 -15.68 1.26
CA LEU A 222 4.06 -14.96 1.63
C LEU A 222 3.81 -13.92 2.75
N CYS A 223 2.57 -13.79 3.23
CA CYS A 223 2.15 -12.79 4.23
C CYS A 223 2.37 -11.34 3.78
N LEU A 224 2.14 -11.07 2.49
CA LEU A 224 2.26 -9.77 1.85
C LEU A 224 0.92 -9.28 1.31
N SER A 225 0.78 -7.96 1.14
CA SER A 225 -0.33 -7.41 0.35
C SER A 225 -0.09 -7.68 -1.15
N PRO A 226 -1.14 -7.93 -1.95
CA PRO A 226 -0.98 -8.25 -3.37
C PRO A 226 -0.27 -7.17 -4.17
N ASN A 227 -0.51 -5.90 -3.82
CA ASN A 227 0.12 -4.79 -4.51
C ASN A 227 1.61 -4.67 -4.17
N TYR A 228 1.99 -4.77 -2.89
CA TYR A 228 3.39 -4.78 -2.49
C TYR A 228 4.14 -5.96 -3.12
N PHE A 229 3.55 -7.16 -3.06
CA PHE A 229 4.12 -8.35 -3.69
C PHE A 229 4.31 -8.16 -5.21
N SER A 230 3.31 -7.59 -5.92
CA SER A 230 3.40 -7.33 -7.35
C SER A 230 4.49 -6.32 -7.69
N ASP A 231 4.61 -5.24 -6.90
CA ASP A 231 5.63 -4.22 -7.10
C ASP A 231 7.03 -4.77 -6.79
N LEU A 232 7.16 -5.57 -5.73
CA LEU A 232 8.42 -6.26 -5.40
C LEU A 232 8.87 -7.18 -6.54
N VAL A 233 8.02 -8.11 -6.98
CA VAL A 233 8.36 -9.04 -8.07
C VAL A 233 8.73 -8.29 -9.34
N LYS A 234 7.95 -7.25 -9.71
CA LYS A 234 8.24 -6.43 -10.89
C LYS A 234 9.58 -5.71 -10.79
N LYS A 235 9.92 -5.23 -9.58
CA LYS A 235 11.18 -4.51 -9.33
C LYS A 235 12.39 -5.45 -9.45
N GLU A 236 12.30 -6.64 -8.85
CA GLU A 236 13.38 -7.62 -8.82
C GLU A 236 13.59 -8.35 -10.16
N THR A 237 12.50 -8.65 -10.88
CA THR A 237 12.54 -9.49 -12.09
C THR A 237 12.31 -8.74 -13.40
N GLY A 238 11.85 -7.48 -13.35
CA GLY A 238 11.39 -6.73 -14.51
C GLY A 238 10.05 -7.20 -15.10
N MET A 239 9.43 -8.24 -14.53
CA MET A 239 8.15 -8.81 -14.98
C MET A 239 7.08 -8.70 -13.89
N SER A 240 5.80 -8.54 -14.31
CA SER A 240 4.70 -8.57 -13.33
C SER A 240 4.58 -9.96 -12.69
N ALA A 241 4.14 -10.02 -11.41
CA ALA A 241 3.91 -11.27 -10.70
C ALA A 241 2.97 -12.22 -11.49
N LEU A 242 1.91 -11.68 -12.09
CA LEU A 242 0.99 -12.46 -12.94
C LEU A 242 1.72 -13.12 -14.11
N LYS A 243 2.58 -12.37 -14.81
CA LYS A 243 3.34 -12.90 -15.95
C LYS A 243 4.32 -14.00 -15.52
N HIS A 244 4.95 -13.81 -14.35
CA HIS A 244 5.86 -14.82 -13.77
C HIS A 244 5.11 -16.12 -13.46
N ILE A 245 3.94 -16.05 -12.82
CA ILE A 245 3.06 -17.20 -12.55
C ILE A 245 2.65 -17.92 -13.84
N GLN A 246 2.22 -17.16 -14.86
CA GLN A 246 1.81 -17.71 -16.15
C GLN A 246 2.97 -18.41 -16.89
N GLN A 247 4.16 -17.84 -16.81
CA GLN A 247 5.35 -18.43 -17.43
C GLN A 247 5.70 -19.78 -16.77
N GLN A 248 5.69 -19.87 -15.45
CA GLN A 248 5.90 -21.12 -14.72
C GLN A 248 4.82 -22.16 -15.06
N ALA A 249 3.56 -21.76 -15.18
CA ALA A 249 2.48 -22.63 -15.60
C ALA A 249 2.72 -23.23 -17.00
N LEU A 250 3.29 -22.46 -17.93
CA LEU A 250 3.61 -22.93 -19.29
C LEU A 250 4.81 -23.88 -19.30
N GLU A 251 5.79 -23.68 -18.44
CA GLU A 251 6.98 -24.53 -18.34
C GLU A 251 6.65 -25.93 -17.80
N VAL A 252 5.66 -26.03 -16.91
CA VAL A 252 5.24 -27.32 -16.31
C VAL A 252 4.13 -28.00 -17.11
N ALA A 253 3.41 -27.24 -17.97
CA ALA A 253 2.39 -27.83 -18.84
C ALA A 253 3.02 -28.90 -19.75
N PRO A 254 2.48 -30.14 -19.79
CA PRO A 254 3.02 -31.17 -20.68
C PRO A 254 2.95 -30.66 -22.13
N THR A 255 4.09 -30.61 -22.79
CA THR A 255 4.15 -30.34 -24.21
C THR A 255 3.19 -31.29 -24.92
N PRO A 256 2.19 -30.84 -25.70
CA PRO A 256 1.36 -31.75 -26.46
C PRO A 256 2.30 -32.58 -27.33
N SER A 257 2.46 -33.85 -27.00
CA SER A 257 3.25 -34.78 -27.83
C SER A 257 2.60 -34.77 -29.21
N ALA A 258 3.37 -34.29 -30.17
CA ALA A 258 3.05 -34.45 -31.57
C ALA A 258 3.00 -35.97 -31.88
N SER A 259 1.88 -36.60 -31.59
CA SER A 259 1.71 -38.02 -31.74
C SER A 259 0.53 -38.31 -32.63
N ARG A 260 0.96 -38.94 -33.70
CA ARG A 260 0.24 -39.80 -34.66
C ARG A 260 -0.63 -39.05 -35.68
N ILE A 261 0.04 -38.68 -36.75
CA ILE A 261 -0.56 -38.81 -38.07
C ILE A 261 -0.83 -40.31 -38.28
N PRO A 262 -2.08 -40.79 -38.44
CA PRO A 262 -2.31 -42.16 -38.83
C PRO A 262 -1.77 -42.29 -40.26
N SER A 263 -0.80 -43.15 -40.46
CA SER A 263 -0.34 -43.59 -41.78
C SER A 263 -1.54 -44.22 -42.52
N ILE A 264 -2.03 -43.52 -43.51
CA ILE A 264 -2.95 -44.12 -44.50
C ILE A 264 -2.14 -45.15 -45.23
N SER A 265 -2.35 -46.42 -44.93
CA SER A 265 -1.90 -47.53 -45.74
C SER A 265 -2.66 -47.47 -47.08
N GLN A 266 -1.91 -47.15 -48.13
CA GLN A 266 -2.31 -47.47 -49.49
C GLN A 266 -2.25 -48.98 -49.66
N ASP A 267 -3.35 -49.67 -49.51
CA ASP A 267 -3.51 -50.97 -50.13
C ASP A 267 -4.04 -50.74 -51.55
N GLY A 268 -3.12 -50.81 -52.47
CA GLY A 268 -3.38 -51.04 -53.88
C GLY A 268 -3.45 -52.54 -54.13
N SER A 269 -4.47 -52.93 -54.80
CA SER A 269 -4.60 -54.06 -55.77
C SER A 269 -6.04 -54.04 -56.26
N GLY A 270 -6.33 -53.87 -57.53
CA GLY A 270 -5.89 -54.76 -58.61
C GLY A 270 -7.06 -55.63 -59.04
N ILE A 271 -7.61 -55.32 -60.07
CA ILE A 271 -8.29 -56.02 -61.14
C ILE A 271 -9.46 -55.21 -61.69
#